data_9fd88e3f6b4de25f5388ee44847bd337
#
_entry.id   9fd88e3f6b4de25f5388ee44847bd337
#
_cell.length_a   1.000
_cell.length_b   1.000
_cell.length_c   1.000
_cell.angle_alpha   90.00
_cell.angle_beta   90.00
_cell.angle_gamma   90.00
#
_symmetry.space_group_name_H-M   'P 1'
#
loop_
_entity.id
_entity.type
_entity.pdbx_description
1 polymer ?
#
loop_
_entity_poly.entity_id
_entity_poly.type
_entity_poly.pdbx_seq_one_letter_code
_entity_poly.pdbx_strand_id
1 'polypeptide(L)'
;MEHYLSLATKAIFVENMALAFFLGMCSLIAVSKKVETAIGLGMAVIFVLGICTPLNQMLITVLLKPGSLAWAGLPDVDLGFLSFLTLIGTIAAVTQIVEMALDRFSPELYNALGIFLPLIAVNCAILGASLFMQERDYNLAEATVFGLGSGIGWALAIVALAAVREKLRYNNVPPALRGLPITFITVGLMSVAFMAFAGIQL
;
A
#
# COMPACT_ATOMS: atom_id res chain seq x y z
N MET A 1 17.16 -17.13 3.99
CA MET A 1 17.34 -16.11 2.92
C MET A 1 16.39 -16.37 1.78
N GLU A 2 16.30 -17.59 1.24
CA GLU A 2 15.38 -17.92 0.15
C GLU A 2 13.91 -17.65 0.47
N HIS A 3 13.46 -17.95 1.67
CA HIS A 3 12.10 -17.69 2.12
C HIS A 3 11.72 -16.19 2.05
N TYR A 4 12.59 -15.29 2.51
CA TYR A 4 12.31 -13.85 2.47
C TYR A 4 12.33 -13.28 1.05
N LEU A 5 13.21 -13.82 0.19
CA LEU A 5 13.27 -13.41 -1.22
C LEU A 5 12.02 -13.87 -1.97
N SER A 6 11.57 -15.10 -1.73
CA SER A 6 10.33 -15.65 -2.26
C SER A 6 9.13 -14.82 -1.80
N LEU A 7 9.05 -14.49 -0.49
CA LEU A 7 7.99 -13.66 0.08
C LEU A 7 7.96 -12.26 -0.56
N ALA A 8 9.13 -11.62 -0.71
CA ALA A 8 9.24 -10.30 -1.34
C ALA A 8 8.80 -10.36 -2.82
N THR A 9 9.28 -11.33 -3.57
CA THR A 9 8.93 -11.49 -4.99
C THR A 9 7.43 -11.77 -5.17
N LYS A 10 6.87 -12.61 -4.30
CA LYS A 10 5.44 -12.91 -4.27
C LYS A 10 4.62 -11.67 -3.98
N ALA A 11 5.01 -10.85 -2.97
CA ALA A 11 4.31 -9.62 -2.62
C ALA A 11 4.37 -8.55 -3.73
N ILE A 12 5.47 -8.49 -4.49
CA ILE A 12 5.65 -7.50 -5.57
C ILE A 12 4.81 -7.86 -6.80
N PHE A 13 4.89 -9.12 -7.26
CA PHE A 13 4.35 -9.52 -8.57
C PHE A 13 3.06 -10.32 -8.47
N VAL A 14 2.99 -11.33 -7.61
CA VAL A 14 1.85 -12.25 -7.54
C VAL A 14 0.71 -11.67 -6.71
N GLU A 15 1.03 -11.15 -5.52
CA GLU A 15 0.09 -10.55 -4.58
C GLU A 15 0.17 -9.03 -4.60
N ASN A 16 0.25 -8.44 -5.79
CA ASN A 16 0.29 -6.99 -5.93
C ASN A 16 -0.99 -6.35 -5.40
N MET A 17 -0.87 -5.48 -4.39
CA MET A 17 -2.03 -4.85 -3.74
C MET A 17 -2.92 -4.07 -4.70
N ALA A 18 -2.34 -3.41 -5.71
CA ALA A 18 -3.09 -2.62 -6.68
C ALA A 18 -3.75 -3.48 -7.76
N LEU A 19 -3.04 -4.44 -8.33
CA LEU A 19 -3.46 -5.14 -9.54
C LEU A 19 -4.14 -6.49 -9.25
N ALA A 20 -3.75 -7.20 -8.18
CA ALA A 20 -4.39 -8.46 -7.81
C ALA A 20 -5.63 -8.24 -6.92
N PHE A 21 -5.55 -7.31 -5.96
CA PHE A 21 -6.63 -7.08 -4.99
C PHE A 21 -7.41 -5.78 -5.21
N PHE A 22 -7.03 -4.95 -6.18
CA PHE A 22 -7.64 -3.65 -6.47
C PHE A 22 -7.65 -2.68 -5.26
N LEU A 23 -6.67 -2.83 -4.35
CA LEU A 23 -6.53 -1.98 -3.19
C LEU A 23 -5.72 -0.72 -3.51
N GLY A 24 -6.15 0.41 -2.96
CA GLY A 24 -5.51 1.70 -3.23
C GLY A 24 -5.86 2.32 -4.59
N MET A 25 -6.96 1.89 -5.21
CA MET A 25 -7.41 2.40 -6.51
C MET A 25 -7.74 3.89 -6.50
N CYS A 26 -8.25 4.43 -5.40
CA CYS A 26 -8.57 5.84 -5.25
C CYS A 26 -7.32 6.73 -5.47
N SER A 27 -6.23 6.44 -4.78
CA SER A 27 -4.96 7.16 -4.93
C SER A 27 -4.27 6.83 -6.27
N LEU A 28 -4.35 5.58 -6.72
CA LEU A 28 -3.79 5.13 -7.99
C LEU A 28 -4.41 5.88 -9.18
N ILE A 29 -5.72 6.03 -9.24
CA ILE A 29 -6.41 6.75 -10.31
C ILE A 29 -6.22 8.26 -10.20
N ALA A 30 -6.27 8.82 -9.00
CA ALA A 30 -6.17 10.25 -8.77
C ALA A 30 -4.81 10.82 -9.17
N VAL A 31 -3.71 10.11 -8.82
CA VAL A 31 -2.34 10.62 -8.93
C VAL A 31 -1.62 10.16 -10.20
N SER A 32 -2.11 9.14 -10.91
CA SER A 32 -1.48 8.60 -12.12
C SER A 32 -1.62 9.48 -13.38
N LYS A 33 -1.90 10.78 -13.24
CA LYS A 33 -2.00 11.71 -14.38
C LYS A 33 -0.64 12.12 -14.93
N LYS A 34 0.40 12.13 -14.11
CA LYS A 34 1.79 12.45 -14.45
C LYS A 34 2.71 11.42 -13.82
N VAL A 35 3.70 10.95 -14.57
CA VAL A 35 4.68 9.95 -14.10
C VAL A 35 5.49 10.49 -12.90
N GLU A 36 5.90 11.75 -12.95
CA GLU A 36 6.67 12.38 -11.89
C GLU A 36 5.95 12.36 -10.53
N THR A 37 4.68 12.74 -10.51
CA THR A 37 3.85 12.72 -9.29
C THR A 37 3.58 11.27 -8.82
N ALA A 38 3.43 10.34 -9.77
CA ALA A 38 3.24 8.93 -9.47
C ALA A 38 4.46 8.30 -8.80
N ILE A 39 5.67 8.66 -9.24
CA ILE A 39 6.93 8.21 -8.61
C ILE A 39 7.03 8.75 -7.19
N GLY A 40 6.76 10.05 -6.99
CA GLY A 40 6.79 10.68 -5.66
C GLY A 40 5.84 10.00 -4.67
N LEU A 41 4.58 9.77 -5.09
CA LEU A 41 3.62 9.05 -4.26
C LEU A 41 4.01 7.59 -4.03
N GLY A 42 4.53 6.91 -5.04
CA GLY A 42 5.02 5.53 -4.93
C GLY A 42 6.11 5.40 -3.86
N MET A 43 7.07 6.30 -3.87
CA MET A 43 8.14 6.36 -2.85
C MET A 43 7.58 6.61 -1.44
N ALA A 44 6.63 7.55 -1.31
CA ALA A 44 5.98 7.81 -0.03
C ALA A 44 5.22 6.60 0.50
N VAL A 45 4.51 5.87 -0.35
CA VAL A 45 3.79 4.64 0.03
C VAL A 45 4.74 3.52 0.44
N ILE A 46 5.87 3.32 -0.26
CA ILE A 46 6.90 2.35 0.14
C ILE A 46 7.42 2.67 1.54
N PHE A 47 7.72 3.94 1.81
CA PHE A 47 8.24 4.40 3.09
C PHE A 47 7.22 4.19 4.22
N VAL A 48 5.97 4.59 3.99
CA VAL A 48 4.89 4.44 4.97
C VAL A 48 4.61 2.96 5.24
N LEU A 49 4.53 2.10 4.22
CA LEU A 49 4.35 0.65 4.40
C LEU A 49 5.51 0.01 5.15
N GLY A 50 6.75 0.40 4.83
CA GLY A 50 7.94 -0.10 5.51
C GLY A 50 7.99 0.21 7.00
N ILE A 51 7.33 1.27 7.46
CA ILE A 51 7.20 1.64 8.86
C ILE A 51 5.93 1.08 9.49
N CYS A 52 4.78 1.19 8.81
CA CYS A 52 3.48 0.80 9.36
C CYS A 52 3.36 -0.70 9.59
N THR A 53 3.86 -1.54 8.66
CA THR A 53 3.71 -3.00 8.81
C THR A 53 4.46 -3.56 10.02
N PRO A 54 5.75 -3.28 10.27
CA PRO A 54 6.41 -3.77 11.48
C PRO A 54 5.85 -3.14 12.75
N LEU A 55 5.44 -1.86 12.71
CA LEU A 55 4.85 -1.19 13.86
C LEU A 55 3.50 -1.81 14.21
N ASN A 56 2.64 -2.06 13.23
CA ASN A 56 1.37 -2.73 13.42
C ASN A 56 1.56 -4.15 13.94
N GLN A 57 2.55 -4.91 13.43
CA GLN A 57 2.86 -6.24 13.93
C GLN A 57 3.32 -6.22 15.39
N MET A 58 4.12 -5.24 15.75
CA MET A 58 4.55 -5.05 17.14
C MET A 58 3.35 -4.74 18.05
N LEU A 59 2.46 -3.84 17.63
CA LEU A 59 1.25 -3.50 18.39
C LEU A 59 0.30 -4.70 18.54
N ILE A 60 0.09 -5.47 17.48
CA ILE A 60 -0.73 -6.69 17.55
C ILE A 60 -0.13 -7.67 18.54
N THR A 61 1.18 -7.88 18.49
CA THR A 61 1.86 -8.86 19.33
C THR A 61 1.87 -8.45 20.81
N VAL A 62 2.02 -7.15 21.10
CA VAL A 62 2.18 -6.63 22.47
C VAL A 62 0.83 -6.28 23.13
N LEU A 63 -0.18 -5.84 22.35
CA LEU A 63 -1.43 -5.32 22.89
C LEU A 63 -2.66 -6.18 22.58
N LEU A 64 -2.73 -6.77 21.39
CA LEU A 64 -3.96 -7.37 20.90
C LEU A 64 -4.02 -8.89 21.01
N LYS A 65 -2.88 -9.57 21.19
CA LYS A 65 -2.90 -11.04 21.39
C LYS A 65 -3.56 -11.39 22.72
N PRO A 66 -4.40 -12.44 22.76
CA PRO A 66 -5.02 -12.92 23.99
C PRO A 66 -3.93 -13.23 25.04
N GLY A 67 -4.07 -12.66 26.23
CA GLY A 67 -3.08 -12.82 27.30
C GLY A 67 -1.89 -11.84 27.26
N SER A 68 -1.79 -10.97 26.26
CA SER A 68 -0.70 -9.97 26.21
C SER A 68 -0.82 -8.91 27.31
N LEU A 69 -2.03 -8.64 27.83
CA LEU A 69 -2.26 -7.73 28.95
C LEU A 69 -2.07 -8.37 30.34
N ALA A 70 -1.50 -9.57 30.43
CA ALA A 70 -1.19 -10.20 31.74
C ALA A 70 -0.30 -9.30 32.61
N TRP A 71 0.58 -8.49 32.00
CA TRP A 71 1.40 -7.51 32.72
C TRP A 71 0.60 -6.34 33.33
N ALA A 72 -0.60 -6.04 32.78
CA ALA A 72 -1.52 -5.00 33.28
C ALA A 72 -2.60 -5.55 34.22
N GLY A 73 -2.57 -6.86 34.55
CA GLY A 73 -3.49 -7.50 35.50
C GLY A 73 -4.87 -7.84 34.92
N LEU A 74 -5.02 -7.85 33.60
CA LEU A 74 -6.27 -8.12 32.87
C LEU A 74 -6.09 -9.27 31.87
N PRO A 75 -5.90 -10.54 32.34
CA PRO A 75 -5.60 -11.67 31.46
C PRO A 75 -6.77 -12.14 30.60
N ASP A 76 -8.02 -11.82 30.99
CA ASP A 76 -9.24 -12.31 30.35
C ASP A 76 -9.87 -11.33 29.33
N VAL A 77 -9.21 -10.19 29.06
CA VAL A 77 -9.73 -9.21 28.12
C VAL A 77 -9.20 -9.48 26.72
N ASP A 78 -10.10 -9.92 25.83
CA ASP A 78 -9.80 -10.07 24.41
C ASP A 78 -10.05 -8.76 23.67
N LEU A 79 -8.98 -8.09 23.25
CA LEU A 79 -9.01 -6.85 22.50
C LEU A 79 -8.98 -7.08 20.97
N GLY A 80 -9.17 -8.31 20.52
CA GLY A 80 -9.14 -8.67 19.09
C GLY A 80 -10.10 -7.85 18.23
N PHE A 81 -11.27 -7.45 18.78
CA PHE A 81 -12.24 -6.62 18.07
C PHE A 81 -11.74 -5.17 17.81
N LEU A 82 -10.78 -4.70 18.60
CA LEU A 82 -10.16 -3.38 18.43
C LEU A 82 -8.99 -3.39 17.43
N SER A 83 -8.61 -4.56 16.90
CA SER A 83 -7.46 -4.67 16.00
C SER A 83 -7.60 -3.77 14.78
N PHE A 84 -8.76 -3.77 14.14
CA PHE A 84 -9.04 -2.94 12.97
C PHE A 84 -8.91 -1.44 13.28
N LEU A 85 -9.47 -1.00 14.41
CA LEU A 85 -9.40 0.40 14.83
C LEU A 85 -7.96 0.83 15.16
N THR A 86 -7.20 -0.04 15.81
CA THR A 86 -5.79 0.20 16.16
C THR A 86 -4.93 0.30 14.90
N LEU A 87 -5.13 -0.60 13.91
CA LEU A 87 -4.40 -0.56 12.64
C LEU A 87 -4.65 0.76 11.90
N ILE A 88 -5.90 1.20 11.77
CA ILE A 88 -6.24 2.47 11.12
C ILE A 88 -5.62 3.66 11.88
N GLY A 89 -5.75 3.68 13.20
CA GLY A 89 -5.19 4.73 14.05
C GLY A 89 -3.67 4.84 13.92
N THR A 90 -2.98 3.73 13.91
CA THR A 90 -1.52 3.67 13.74
C THR A 90 -1.09 4.18 12.36
N ILE A 91 -1.78 3.74 11.30
CA ILE A 91 -1.50 4.18 9.92
C ILE A 91 -1.71 5.69 9.81
N ALA A 92 -2.80 6.22 10.35
CA ALA A 92 -3.09 7.65 10.35
C ALA A 92 -2.01 8.45 11.11
N ALA A 93 -1.60 7.99 12.29
CA ALA A 93 -0.57 8.65 13.09
C ALA A 93 0.79 8.67 12.38
N VAL A 94 1.23 7.53 11.82
CA VAL A 94 2.49 7.45 11.06
C VAL A 94 2.45 8.34 9.84
N THR A 95 1.34 8.33 9.09
CA THR A 95 1.20 9.17 7.90
C THR A 95 1.24 10.65 8.25
N GLN A 96 0.64 11.07 9.35
CA GLN A 96 0.70 12.45 9.82
C GLN A 96 2.13 12.88 10.18
N ILE A 97 2.90 11.99 10.81
CA ILE A 97 4.33 12.25 11.09
C ILE A 97 5.13 12.38 9.79
N VAL A 98 4.88 11.51 8.82
CA VAL A 98 5.53 11.56 7.50
C VAL A 98 5.16 12.84 6.76
N GLU A 99 3.91 13.28 6.82
CA GLU A 99 3.43 14.53 6.23
C GLU A 99 4.17 15.74 6.80
N MET A 100 4.26 15.83 8.14
CA MET A 100 5.02 16.91 8.81
C MET A 100 6.53 16.87 8.48
N ALA A 101 7.10 15.67 8.34
CA ALA A 101 8.49 15.51 7.94
C ALA A 101 8.73 15.97 6.49
N LEU A 102 7.85 15.60 5.57
CA LEU A 102 7.92 16.02 4.17
C LEU A 102 7.78 17.54 4.01
N ASP A 103 6.86 18.16 4.74
CA ASP A 103 6.69 19.63 4.74
C ASP A 103 7.98 20.33 5.16
N ARG A 104 8.68 19.78 6.16
CA ARG A 104 9.91 20.38 6.69
C ARG A 104 11.16 20.11 5.84
N PHE A 105 11.30 18.89 5.31
CA PHE A 105 12.54 18.47 4.63
C PHE A 105 12.50 18.62 3.11
N SER A 106 11.32 18.52 2.50
CA SER A 106 11.14 18.56 1.06
C SER A 106 9.86 19.30 0.66
N PRO A 107 9.82 20.64 0.83
CA PRO A 107 8.63 21.44 0.53
C PRO A 107 8.23 21.38 -0.96
N GLU A 108 9.18 21.14 -1.87
CA GLU A 108 8.87 20.95 -3.29
C GLU A 108 8.05 19.70 -3.53
N LEU A 109 8.43 18.57 -2.89
CA LEU A 109 7.70 17.31 -2.97
C LEU A 109 6.34 17.42 -2.25
N TYR A 110 6.30 18.11 -1.11
CA TYR A 110 5.08 18.41 -0.38
C TYR A 110 4.08 19.17 -1.25
N ASN A 111 4.52 20.23 -1.94
CA ASN A 111 3.68 21.01 -2.84
C ASN A 111 3.27 20.23 -4.11
N ALA A 112 4.12 19.35 -4.61
CA ALA A 112 3.82 18.50 -5.77
C ALA A 112 2.80 17.41 -5.45
N LEU A 113 2.87 16.82 -4.26
CA LEU A 113 1.90 15.84 -3.75
C LEU A 113 0.62 16.50 -3.23
N GLY A 114 0.73 17.67 -2.61
CA GLY A 114 -0.37 18.56 -2.19
C GLY A 114 -1.48 17.82 -1.47
N ILE A 115 -2.69 17.94 -2.02
CA ILE A 115 -3.93 17.34 -1.51
C ILE A 115 -3.88 15.79 -1.45
N PHE A 116 -2.92 15.16 -2.14
CA PHE A 116 -2.85 13.69 -2.23
C PHE A 116 -2.13 13.04 -1.03
N LEU A 117 -1.43 13.84 -0.20
CA LEU A 117 -0.78 13.31 1.01
C LEU A 117 -1.78 12.70 2.01
N PRO A 118 -2.90 13.35 2.36
CA PRO A 118 -3.91 12.74 3.22
C PRO A 118 -4.52 11.44 2.64
N LEU A 119 -4.50 11.27 1.32
CA LEU A 119 -4.94 10.03 0.66
C LEU A 119 -4.03 8.83 0.99
N ILE A 120 -2.82 9.06 1.48
CA ILE A 120 -1.94 7.98 1.96
C ILE A 120 -2.49 7.41 3.28
N ALA A 121 -2.99 8.25 4.19
CA ALA A 121 -3.54 7.81 5.47
C ALA A 121 -4.76 6.89 5.31
N VAL A 122 -5.62 7.19 4.32
CA VAL A 122 -6.82 6.39 4.02
C VAL A 122 -6.61 5.41 2.86
N ASN A 123 -5.37 5.09 2.52
CA ASN A 123 -5.05 4.19 1.43
C ASN A 123 -5.37 2.74 1.80
N CYS A 124 -6.35 2.17 1.11
CA CYS A 124 -6.77 0.78 1.35
C CYS A 124 -5.67 -0.25 1.05
N ALA A 125 -4.65 0.07 0.27
CA ALA A 125 -3.50 -0.82 0.07
C ALA A 125 -2.66 -0.96 1.34
N ILE A 126 -2.47 0.13 2.09
CA ILE A 126 -1.72 0.13 3.36
C ILE A 126 -2.48 -0.63 4.44
N LEU A 127 -3.78 -0.36 4.55
CA LEU A 127 -4.64 -1.08 5.47
C LEU A 127 -4.74 -2.57 5.10
N GLY A 128 -4.91 -2.88 3.80
CA GLY A 128 -4.98 -4.25 3.30
C GLY A 128 -3.70 -5.04 3.57
N ALA A 129 -2.53 -4.44 3.35
CA ALA A 129 -1.26 -5.08 3.68
C ALA A 129 -1.15 -5.40 5.18
N SER A 130 -1.60 -4.48 6.05
CA SER A 130 -1.61 -4.69 7.50
C SER A 130 -2.58 -5.79 7.92
N LEU A 131 -3.76 -5.90 7.28
CA LEU A 131 -4.73 -6.97 7.53
C LEU A 131 -4.21 -8.33 7.06
N PHE A 132 -3.65 -8.42 5.85
CA PHE A 132 -3.07 -9.67 5.36
C PHE A 132 -1.89 -10.15 6.22
N MET A 133 -1.07 -9.23 6.72
CA MET A 133 -0.01 -9.55 7.66
C MET A 133 -0.57 -10.16 8.95
N GLN A 134 -1.65 -9.61 9.48
CA GLN A 134 -2.32 -10.11 10.67
C GLN A 134 -2.96 -11.48 10.44
N GLU A 135 -3.67 -11.65 9.32
CA GLU A 135 -4.37 -12.91 8.96
C GLU A 135 -3.39 -14.07 8.76
N ARG A 136 -2.18 -13.77 8.27
CA ARG A 136 -1.14 -14.77 8.01
C ARG A 136 -0.19 -14.99 9.18
N ASP A 137 -0.40 -14.32 10.31
CA ASP A 137 0.45 -14.41 11.51
C ASP A 137 1.96 -14.24 11.23
N TYR A 138 2.32 -13.29 10.39
CA TYR A 138 3.72 -13.07 10.03
C TYR A 138 4.56 -12.62 11.22
N ASN A 139 5.82 -13.09 11.27
CA ASN A 139 6.81 -12.58 12.20
C ASN A 139 7.20 -11.14 11.87
N LEU A 140 7.82 -10.42 12.79
CA LEU A 140 8.24 -9.03 12.59
C LEU A 140 9.13 -8.84 11.35
N ALA A 141 10.05 -9.77 11.09
CA ALA A 141 10.91 -9.74 9.91
C ALA A 141 10.12 -9.97 8.61
N GLU A 142 9.20 -10.95 8.62
CA GLU A 142 8.33 -11.25 7.49
C GLU A 142 7.38 -10.10 7.20
N ALA A 143 6.81 -9.48 8.24
CA ALA A 143 5.95 -8.30 8.13
C ALA A 143 6.69 -7.12 7.46
N THR A 144 7.95 -6.90 7.82
CA THR A 144 8.77 -5.84 7.21
C THR A 144 9.04 -6.12 5.74
N VAL A 145 9.44 -7.35 5.40
CA VAL A 145 9.70 -7.75 4.00
C VAL A 145 8.43 -7.70 3.17
N PHE A 146 7.31 -8.17 3.71
CA PHE A 146 6.01 -8.13 3.05
C PHE A 146 5.52 -6.70 2.83
N GLY A 147 5.67 -5.82 3.82
CA GLY A 147 5.30 -4.41 3.71
C GLY A 147 6.11 -3.67 2.65
N LEU A 148 7.43 -3.84 2.64
CA LEU A 148 8.31 -3.27 1.61
C LEU A 148 7.99 -3.83 0.22
N GLY A 149 7.79 -5.15 0.11
CA GLY A 149 7.42 -5.80 -1.14
C GLY A 149 6.08 -5.29 -1.68
N SER A 150 5.06 -5.21 -0.84
CA SER A 150 3.74 -4.68 -1.20
C SER A 150 3.80 -3.21 -1.63
N GLY A 151 4.62 -2.40 -0.95
CA GLY A 151 4.86 -1.01 -1.31
C GLY A 151 5.53 -0.86 -2.68
N ILE A 152 6.56 -1.64 -2.95
CA ILE A 152 7.25 -1.66 -4.24
C ILE A 152 6.29 -2.12 -5.35
N GLY A 153 5.52 -3.18 -5.13
CA GLY A 153 4.53 -3.68 -6.07
C GLY A 153 3.47 -2.62 -6.41
N TRP A 154 2.95 -1.93 -5.40
CA TRP A 154 1.99 -0.84 -5.60
C TRP A 154 2.61 0.35 -6.34
N ALA A 155 3.86 0.72 -6.01
CA ALA A 155 4.57 1.79 -6.69
C ALA A 155 4.84 1.47 -8.17
N LEU A 156 5.21 0.23 -8.49
CA LEU A 156 5.36 -0.22 -9.88
C LEU A 156 4.04 -0.12 -10.64
N ALA A 157 2.93 -0.50 -10.03
CA ALA A 157 1.61 -0.43 -10.64
C ALA A 157 1.20 1.01 -10.97
N ILE A 158 1.40 1.97 -10.04
CA ILE A 158 1.03 3.37 -10.29
C ILE A 158 1.91 4.02 -11.34
N VAL A 159 3.21 3.74 -11.34
CA VAL A 159 4.14 4.28 -12.35
C VAL A 159 3.82 3.72 -13.73
N ALA A 160 3.58 2.41 -13.84
CA ALA A 160 3.17 1.78 -15.10
C ALA A 160 1.86 2.37 -15.63
N LEU A 161 0.86 2.53 -14.76
CA LEU A 161 -0.42 3.15 -15.14
C LEU A 161 -0.22 4.60 -15.60
N ALA A 162 0.59 5.39 -14.89
CA ALA A 162 0.88 6.77 -15.24
C ALA A 162 1.56 6.86 -16.62
N ALA A 163 2.52 6.00 -16.90
CA ALA A 163 3.20 5.94 -18.20
C ALA A 163 2.24 5.59 -19.35
N VAL A 164 1.32 4.65 -19.13
CA VAL A 164 0.29 4.29 -20.12
C VAL A 164 -0.67 5.46 -20.33
N ARG A 165 -1.14 6.11 -19.26
CA ARG A 165 -2.06 7.25 -19.35
C ARG A 165 -1.43 8.44 -20.06
N GLU A 166 -0.15 8.69 -19.84
CA GLU A 166 0.58 9.77 -20.52
C GLU A 166 0.64 9.52 -22.04
N LYS A 167 0.92 8.29 -22.45
CA LYS A 167 0.86 7.89 -23.88
C LYS A 167 -0.56 7.98 -24.46
N LEU A 168 -1.58 7.60 -23.71
CA LEU A 168 -2.98 7.65 -24.15
C LEU A 168 -3.48 9.09 -24.42
N ARG A 169 -2.85 10.11 -23.81
CA ARG A 169 -3.18 11.52 -24.08
C ARG A 169 -2.94 11.95 -25.53
N TYR A 170 -1.99 11.31 -26.20
CA TYR A 170 -1.65 11.60 -27.61
C TYR A 170 -2.44 10.76 -28.60
N ASN A 171 -3.20 9.77 -28.13
CA ASN A 171 -3.99 8.90 -28.96
C ASN A 171 -5.43 9.41 -29.15
N ASN A 172 -6.03 9.03 -30.29
CA ASN A 172 -7.39 9.42 -30.65
C ASN A 172 -8.41 8.53 -29.90
N VAL A 173 -8.67 8.83 -28.64
CA VAL A 173 -9.64 8.10 -27.81
C VAL A 173 -11.04 8.67 -28.06
N PRO A 174 -12.07 7.82 -28.28
CA PRO A 174 -13.46 8.27 -28.44
C PRO A 174 -13.90 9.14 -27.25
N PRO A 175 -14.69 10.21 -27.48
CA PRO A 175 -15.07 11.15 -26.40
C PRO A 175 -15.75 10.50 -25.20
N ALA A 176 -16.53 9.44 -25.42
CA ALA A 176 -17.24 8.70 -24.38
C ALA A 176 -16.29 7.92 -23.43
N LEU A 177 -15.09 7.57 -23.90
CA LEU A 177 -14.11 6.80 -23.12
C LEU A 177 -13.02 7.68 -22.49
N ARG A 178 -12.97 8.97 -22.81
CA ARG A 178 -11.94 9.87 -22.27
C ARG A 178 -12.07 10.03 -20.75
N GLY A 179 -10.94 10.00 -20.07
CA GLY A 179 -10.84 10.24 -18.62
C GLY A 179 -10.87 8.97 -17.79
N LEU A 180 -11.84 8.86 -16.88
CA LEU A 180 -11.95 7.73 -15.95
C LEU A 180 -12.22 6.39 -16.66
N PRO A 181 -13.13 6.28 -17.66
CA PRO A 181 -13.44 4.97 -18.25
C PRO A 181 -12.21 4.29 -18.86
N ILE A 182 -11.41 5.02 -19.64
CA ILE A 182 -10.19 4.45 -20.25
C ILE A 182 -9.15 4.04 -19.17
N THR A 183 -9.11 4.77 -18.06
CA THR A 183 -8.22 4.43 -16.95
C THR A 183 -8.61 3.10 -16.30
N PHE A 184 -9.90 2.88 -16.06
CA PHE A 184 -10.40 1.61 -15.51
C PHE A 184 -10.15 0.44 -16.46
N ILE A 185 -10.39 0.63 -17.76
CA ILE A 185 -10.09 -0.40 -18.78
C ILE A 185 -8.60 -0.73 -18.78
N THR A 186 -7.75 0.29 -18.71
CA THR A 186 -6.28 0.09 -18.67
C THR A 186 -5.86 -0.69 -17.42
N VAL A 187 -6.38 -0.33 -16.25
CA VAL A 187 -6.07 -1.06 -15.01
C VAL A 187 -6.58 -2.49 -15.08
N GLY A 188 -7.78 -2.72 -15.62
CA GLY A 188 -8.29 -4.08 -15.81
C GLY A 188 -7.41 -4.93 -16.73
N LEU A 189 -6.93 -4.37 -17.84
CA LEU A 189 -5.99 -5.05 -18.74
C LEU A 189 -4.63 -5.31 -18.06
N MET A 190 -4.12 -4.37 -17.28
CA MET A 190 -2.90 -4.55 -16.49
C MET A 190 -3.09 -5.66 -15.45
N SER A 191 -4.23 -5.72 -14.78
CA SER A 191 -4.54 -6.78 -13.82
C SER A 191 -4.56 -8.16 -14.48
N VAL A 192 -5.20 -8.31 -15.65
CA VAL A 192 -5.17 -9.57 -16.41
C VAL A 192 -3.75 -9.95 -16.81
N ALA A 193 -2.93 -8.98 -17.23
CA ALA A 193 -1.52 -9.25 -17.55
C ALA A 193 -0.72 -9.72 -16.32
N PHE A 194 -0.98 -9.15 -15.13
CA PHE A 194 -0.34 -9.56 -13.87
C PHE A 194 -0.82 -10.93 -13.37
N MET A 195 -2.03 -11.36 -13.73
CA MET A 195 -2.49 -12.72 -13.42
C MET A 195 -1.62 -13.81 -14.08
N ALA A 196 -0.89 -13.50 -15.15
CA ALA A 196 0.08 -14.42 -15.73
C ALA A 196 1.20 -14.82 -14.74
N PHE A 197 1.54 -13.92 -13.79
CA PHE A 197 2.51 -14.22 -12.74
C PHE A 197 1.93 -15.13 -11.64
N ALA A 198 0.62 -15.17 -11.46
CA ALA A 198 -0.03 -16.02 -10.44
C ALA A 198 0.14 -17.53 -10.72
N GLY A 199 0.46 -17.92 -11.97
CA GLY A 199 0.78 -19.30 -12.33
C GLY A 199 2.21 -19.74 -11.99
N ILE A 200 3.06 -18.82 -11.56
CA ILE A 200 4.44 -19.12 -11.19
C ILE A 200 4.45 -19.53 -9.70
N GLN A 201 4.69 -20.82 -9.45
CA GLN A 201 4.91 -21.31 -8.08
C GLN A 201 6.33 -20.91 -7.65
N LEU A 202 6.39 -19.91 -6.78
CA LEU A 202 7.60 -19.41 -6.12
C LEU A 202 7.72 -19.97 -4.71
#